data_bbbeacd0b30a7b7e8954235f1591c221
#
_entry.id   bbbeacd0b30a7b7e8954235f1591c221
#
_cell.length_a   1.000
_cell.length_b   1.000
_cell.length_c   1.000
_cell.angle_alpha   90.00
_cell.angle_beta   90.00
_cell.angle_gamma   90.00
#
_symmetry.space_group_name_H-M   'P 1'
#
loop_
_entity.id
_entity.type
_entity.pdbx_description
1 polymer ?
#
loop_
_entity_poly.entity_id
_entity_poly.type
_entity_poly.pdbx_seq_one_letter_code
_entity_poly.pdbx_strand_id
1 'polypeptide(L)'
;MKSVRVAAAQTPEYRDDMDAALTYVDEVAGLAELKGARLVCFPEGFLQGYLTDEASARRVALDLSSPEFDTILRRLPKSGPMLILGIIEVEDERLFNTAVVIECGVVAGRYRKMNLLHGEGAFEAGVDTPLFEIDGLRFGINICHDTNFPEAARKVADLGAAMIVCPANNMMRREKAEIFKDLHNAKRGERCRETGLWLLSADVTGEREGRIAWGPTAVLSPQGQVLAQLPLGEPGLLIFDIPVSENARQ
;
A
#
# COMPACT_ATOMS: atom_id res chain seq x y z
N MET A 1 19.94 15.23 11.35
CA MET A 1 19.21 13.93 11.40
C MET A 1 19.11 13.41 9.97
N LYS A 2 19.47 12.15 9.76
CA LYS A 2 19.29 11.48 8.46
C LYS A 2 17.78 11.26 8.24
N SER A 3 17.30 11.42 7.00
CA SER A 3 15.92 11.10 6.63
C SER A 3 15.90 10.24 5.38
N VAL A 4 14.83 9.49 5.20
CA VAL A 4 14.54 8.74 3.99
C VAL A 4 13.31 9.36 3.34
N ARG A 5 13.44 9.76 2.09
CA ARG A 5 12.32 10.30 1.31
C ARG A 5 11.45 9.17 0.80
N VAL A 6 10.18 9.20 1.19
CA VAL A 6 9.16 8.24 0.78
C VAL A 6 8.08 8.92 -0.03
N ALA A 7 7.40 8.13 -0.86
CA ALA A 7 6.28 8.58 -1.66
C ALA A 7 5.06 7.66 -1.51
N ALA A 8 3.87 8.22 -1.68
CA ALA A 8 2.62 7.48 -1.76
C ALA A 8 1.74 8.06 -2.87
N ALA A 9 1.21 7.18 -3.71
CA ALA A 9 0.36 7.55 -4.82
C ALA A 9 -1.11 7.55 -4.41
N GLN A 10 -1.83 8.65 -4.69
CA GLN A 10 -3.29 8.70 -4.74
C GLN A 10 -3.70 8.54 -6.19
N THR A 11 -4.36 7.43 -6.53
CA THR A 11 -4.51 7.03 -7.92
C THR A 11 -5.97 6.92 -8.35
N PRO A 12 -6.27 7.07 -9.64
CA PRO A 12 -7.48 6.48 -10.18
C PRO A 12 -7.52 4.97 -9.88
N GLU A 13 -8.71 4.37 -9.87
CA GLU A 13 -8.85 2.92 -9.78
C GLU A 13 -8.75 2.32 -11.20
N TYR A 14 -7.77 1.44 -11.40
CA TYR A 14 -7.68 0.62 -12.62
C TYR A 14 -8.33 -0.73 -12.33
N ARG A 15 -9.37 -1.05 -13.10
CA ARG A 15 -10.05 -2.34 -12.97
C ARG A 15 -9.94 -3.10 -14.27
N ASP A 16 -9.38 -4.30 -14.18
CA ASP A 16 -9.25 -5.19 -15.34
C ASP A 16 -8.48 -4.55 -16.51
N ASP A 17 -7.62 -3.58 -16.18
CA ASP A 17 -6.76 -2.87 -17.12
C ASP A 17 -5.34 -2.76 -16.55
N MET A 18 -4.67 -3.90 -16.51
CA MET A 18 -3.31 -4.02 -15.98
C MET A 18 -2.29 -3.24 -16.80
N ASP A 19 -2.54 -3.10 -18.11
CA ASP A 19 -1.64 -2.35 -19.00
C ASP A 19 -1.63 -0.85 -18.65
N ALA A 20 -2.81 -0.26 -18.43
CA ALA A 20 -2.90 1.11 -17.97
C ALA A 20 -2.32 1.27 -16.56
N ALA A 21 -2.56 0.32 -15.64
CA ALA A 21 -2.00 0.35 -14.31
C ALA A 21 -0.46 0.32 -14.34
N LEU A 22 0.15 -0.55 -15.15
CA LEU A 22 1.62 -0.63 -15.31
C LEU A 22 2.21 0.63 -15.92
N THR A 23 1.53 1.22 -16.91
CA THR A 23 1.95 2.50 -17.50
C THR A 23 1.97 3.60 -16.43
N TYR A 24 0.93 3.65 -15.59
CA TYR A 24 0.86 4.61 -14.50
C TYR A 24 1.92 4.36 -13.42
N VAL A 25 2.26 3.09 -13.13
CA VAL A 25 3.39 2.77 -12.22
C VAL A 25 4.70 3.36 -12.74
N ASP A 26 4.99 3.20 -14.03
CA ASP A 26 6.23 3.72 -14.63
C ASP A 26 6.31 5.24 -14.55
N GLU A 27 5.21 5.95 -14.89
CA GLU A 27 5.12 7.40 -14.80
C GLU A 27 5.33 7.91 -13.37
N VAL A 28 4.63 7.29 -12.40
CA VAL A 28 4.72 7.69 -10.98
C VAL A 28 6.08 7.36 -10.37
N ALA A 29 6.65 6.20 -10.70
CA ALA A 29 7.98 5.82 -10.24
C ALA A 29 9.06 6.78 -10.78
N GLY A 30 8.98 7.15 -12.07
CA GLY A 30 9.87 8.13 -12.67
C GLY A 30 9.75 9.52 -12.02
N LEU A 31 8.52 9.97 -11.73
CA LEU A 31 8.31 11.23 -11.01
C LEU A 31 8.86 11.17 -9.58
N ALA A 32 8.67 10.06 -8.88
CA ALA A 32 9.18 9.85 -7.53
C ALA A 32 10.71 9.82 -7.50
N GLU A 33 11.35 9.17 -8.49
CA GLU A 33 12.80 9.16 -8.65
C GLU A 33 13.35 10.57 -8.86
N LEU A 34 12.74 11.35 -9.76
CA LEU A 34 13.10 12.77 -9.99
C LEU A 34 12.97 13.62 -8.72
N LYS A 35 12.06 13.28 -7.81
CA LYS A 35 11.90 13.92 -6.51
C LYS A 35 12.81 13.33 -5.42
N GLY A 36 13.63 12.32 -5.76
CA GLY A 36 14.56 11.68 -4.84
C GLY A 36 13.90 10.73 -3.85
N ALA A 37 12.70 10.23 -4.12
CA ALA A 37 12.06 9.23 -3.28
C ALA A 37 12.79 7.89 -3.39
N ARG A 38 12.90 7.20 -2.26
CA ARG A 38 13.53 5.89 -2.14
C ARG A 38 12.50 4.75 -2.11
N LEU A 39 11.25 5.08 -1.84
CA LEU A 39 10.12 4.16 -1.76
C LEU A 39 8.88 4.83 -2.34
N VAL A 40 8.07 4.08 -3.09
CA VAL A 40 6.73 4.49 -3.53
C VAL A 40 5.73 3.40 -3.16
N CYS A 41 4.67 3.80 -2.44
CA CYS A 41 3.53 2.94 -2.16
C CYS A 41 2.38 3.24 -3.12
N PHE A 42 1.82 2.20 -3.72
CA PHE A 42 0.59 2.20 -4.53
C PHE A 42 -0.57 1.63 -3.72
N PRO A 43 -1.83 1.88 -4.12
CA PRO A 43 -3.01 1.39 -3.42
C PRO A 43 -3.13 -0.15 -3.34
N GLU A 44 -4.05 -0.60 -2.49
CA GLU A 44 -4.50 -1.99 -2.38
C GLU A 44 -5.17 -2.46 -3.67
N GLY A 45 -4.80 -3.67 -4.14
CA GLY A 45 -5.34 -4.26 -5.37
C GLY A 45 -5.11 -3.41 -6.62
N PHE A 46 -4.07 -2.57 -6.62
CA PHE A 46 -3.86 -1.54 -7.63
C PHE A 46 -3.71 -2.11 -9.03
N LEU A 47 -2.95 -3.19 -9.17
CA LEU A 47 -2.52 -3.66 -10.49
C LEU A 47 -3.67 -4.25 -11.33
N GLN A 48 -4.59 -4.98 -10.70
CA GLN A 48 -5.73 -5.62 -11.38
C GLN A 48 -7.08 -4.93 -11.07
N GLY A 49 -7.09 -4.02 -10.10
CA GLY A 49 -8.27 -3.48 -9.46
C GLY A 49 -8.68 -4.30 -8.24
N TYR A 50 -9.39 -3.67 -7.32
CA TYR A 50 -9.90 -4.33 -6.12
C TYR A 50 -11.17 -5.14 -6.45
N LEU A 51 -10.97 -6.38 -6.92
CA LEU A 51 -12.00 -7.33 -7.33
C LEU A 51 -12.20 -8.36 -6.23
N THR A 52 -13.35 -8.37 -5.55
CA THR A 52 -13.61 -9.22 -4.39
C THR A 52 -14.58 -10.36 -4.68
N ASP A 53 -15.24 -10.39 -5.83
CA ASP A 53 -15.97 -11.58 -6.28
C ASP A 53 -15.00 -12.62 -6.80
N GLU A 54 -15.23 -13.87 -6.44
CA GLU A 54 -14.29 -14.96 -6.68
C GLU A 54 -13.97 -15.17 -8.17
N ALA A 55 -14.97 -15.13 -9.02
CA ALA A 55 -14.77 -15.37 -10.45
C ALA A 55 -13.88 -14.29 -11.10
N SER A 56 -14.13 -13.01 -10.78
CA SER A 56 -13.32 -11.90 -11.28
C SER A 56 -11.91 -11.94 -10.69
N ALA A 57 -11.78 -12.21 -9.38
CA ALA A 57 -10.48 -12.28 -8.72
C ALA A 57 -9.62 -13.41 -9.31
N ARG A 58 -10.16 -14.61 -9.48
CA ARG A 58 -9.42 -15.75 -10.07
C ARG A 58 -8.98 -15.49 -11.52
N ARG A 59 -9.80 -14.80 -12.30
CA ARG A 59 -9.49 -14.51 -13.71
C ARG A 59 -8.24 -13.62 -13.87
N VAL A 60 -7.98 -12.74 -12.91
CA VAL A 60 -6.89 -11.75 -12.99
C VAL A 60 -5.76 -12.02 -12.01
N ALA A 61 -5.91 -13.00 -11.10
CA ALA A 61 -4.93 -13.28 -10.08
C ALA A 61 -3.58 -13.69 -10.68
N LEU A 62 -2.49 -13.26 -10.05
CA LEU A 62 -1.13 -13.50 -10.48
C LEU A 62 -0.43 -14.49 -9.55
N ASP A 63 0.14 -15.53 -10.12
CA ASP A 63 1.13 -16.37 -9.45
C ASP A 63 2.49 -15.69 -9.55
N LEU A 64 3.07 -15.34 -8.41
CA LEU A 64 4.37 -14.64 -8.34
C LEU A 64 5.54 -15.48 -8.87
N SER A 65 5.37 -16.78 -9.03
CA SER A 65 6.37 -17.70 -9.61
C SER A 65 6.18 -17.93 -11.12
N SER A 66 5.15 -17.34 -11.73
CA SER A 66 4.78 -17.59 -13.12
C SER A 66 5.60 -16.78 -14.13
N PRO A 67 5.78 -17.30 -15.38
CA PRO A 67 6.36 -16.52 -16.48
C PRO A 67 5.56 -15.26 -16.84
N GLU A 68 4.25 -15.25 -16.54
CA GLU A 68 3.39 -14.08 -16.69
C GLU A 68 3.82 -12.97 -15.74
N PHE A 69 4.03 -13.28 -14.47
CA PHE A 69 4.52 -12.31 -13.49
C PHE A 69 5.94 -11.83 -13.81
N ASP A 70 6.82 -12.70 -14.31
CA ASP A 70 8.12 -12.30 -14.81
C ASP A 70 8.01 -11.28 -15.97
N THR A 71 6.97 -11.40 -16.79
CA THR A 71 6.71 -10.42 -17.86
C THR A 71 6.30 -9.07 -17.29
N ILE A 72 5.47 -9.06 -16.24
CA ILE A 72 5.11 -7.85 -15.50
C ILE A 72 6.37 -7.22 -14.88
N LEU A 73 7.18 -8.00 -14.18
CA LEU A 73 8.42 -7.51 -13.59
C LEU A 73 9.35 -6.87 -14.63
N ARG A 74 9.43 -7.41 -15.85
CA ARG A 74 10.23 -6.82 -16.92
C ARG A 74 9.75 -5.44 -17.38
N ARG A 75 8.48 -5.12 -17.21
CA ARG A 75 7.88 -3.81 -17.52
C ARG A 75 8.11 -2.76 -16.44
N LEU A 76 8.41 -3.19 -15.21
CA LEU A 76 8.64 -2.28 -14.10
C LEU A 76 10.05 -1.67 -14.15
N PRO A 77 10.25 -0.45 -13.59
CA PRO A 77 11.55 0.19 -13.51
C PRO A 77 12.62 -0.71 -12.87
N LYS A 78 13.82 -0.71 -13.46
CA LYS A 78 14.99 -1.46 -12.96
C LYS A 78 15.91 -0.62 -12.08
N SER A 79 15.62 0.66 -11.94
CA SER A 79 16.28 1.64 -11.08
C SER A 79 15.23 2.50 -10.40
N GLY A 80 15.65 3.36 -9.49
CA GLY A 80 14.77 4.29 -8.81
C GLY A 80 14.25 3.77 -7.46
N PRO A 81 13.04 4.17 -7.05
CA PRO A 81 12.50 3.83 -5.73
C PRO A 81 12.07 2.35 -5.64
N MET A 82 12.16 1.78 -4.44
CA MET A 82 11.48 0.54 -4.08
C MET A 82 9.96 0.72 -4.27
N LEU A 83 9.29 -0.22 -4.95
CA LEU A 83 7.86 -0.16 -5.23
C LEU A 83 7.11 -1.09 -4.29
N ILE A 84 5.98 -0.62 -3.75
CA ILE A 84 5.03 -1.45 -3.01
C ILE A 84 3.73 -1.44 -3.81
N LEU A 85 3.41 -2.57 -4.47
CA LEU A 85 2.27 -2.72 -5.36
C LEU A 85 1.21 -3.62 -4.74
N GLY A 86 -0.02 -3.14 -4.64
CA GLY A 86 -1.18 -3.95 -4.28
C GLY A 86 -1.61 -4.83 -5.46
N ILE A 87 -1.75 -6.13 -5.21
CA ILE A 87 -2.14 -7.12 -6.21
C ILE A 87 -3.13 -8.14 -5.66
N ILE A 88 -3.84 -8.82 -6.56
CA ILE A 88 -4.52 -10.09 -6.31
C ILE A 88 -3.55 -11.22 -6.66
N GLU A 89 -3.13 -11.97 -5.65
CA GLU A 89 -2.18 -13.08 -5.80
C GLU A 89 -2.92 -14.41 -5.79
N VAL A 90 -2.45 -15.39 -6.55
CA VAL A 90 -2.81 -16.80 -6.43
C VAL A 90 -1.60 -17.64 -6.10
N GLU A 91 -1.72 -18.55 -5.12
CA GLU A 91 -0.71 -19.56 -4.78
C GLU A 91 -1.45 -20.85 -4.36
N ASP A 92 -1.14 -21.97 -4.97
CA ASP A 92 -1.81 -23.26 -4.72
C ASP A 92 -3.34 -23.15 -4.76
N GLU A 93 -3.89 -22.49 -5.78
CA GLU A 93 -5.31 -22.21 -6.00
C GLU A 93 -5.96 -21.27 -4.95
N ARG A 94 -5.23 -20.84 -3.94
CA ARG A 94 -5.69 -19.88 -2.92
C ARG A 94 -5.46 -18.46 -3.38
N LEU A 95 -6.46 -17.61 -3.16
CA LEU A 95 -6.38 -16.19 -3.48
C LEU A 95 -5.93 -15.37 -2.26
N PHE A 96 -5.09 -14.38 -2.48
CA PHE A 96 -4.62 -13.46 -1.44
C PHE A 96 -4.69 -12.02 -1.92
N ASN A 97 -5.05 -11.13 -1.01
CA ASN A 97 -4.88 -9.69 -1.17
C ASN A 97 -3.47 -9.34 -0.69
N THR A 98 -2.60 -8.98 -1.61
CA THR A 98 -1.15 -8.94 -1.39
C THR A 98 -0.56 -7.58 -1.74
N ALA A 99 0.38 -7.13 -0.91
CA ALA A 99 1.32 -6.05 -1.25
C ALA A 99 2.68 -6.66 -1.57
N VAL A 100 3.12 -6.57 -2.83
CA VAL A 100 4.43 -7.04 -3.27
C VAL A 100 5.43 -5.90 -3.18
N VAL A 101 6.58 -6.18 -2.58
CA VAL A 101 7.71 -5.24 -2.49
C VAL A 101 8.71 -5.59 -3.59
N ILE A 102 8.99 -4.62 -4.45
CA ILE A 102 9.85 -4.79 -5.63
C ILE A 102 11.00 -3.80 -5.56
N GLU A 103 12.22 -4.30 -5.62
CA GLU A 103 13.44 -3.49 -5.65
C GLU A 103 14.25 -3.83 -6.89
N CYS A 104 14.64 -2.81 -7.65
CA CYS A 104 15.40 -2.98 -8.89
C CYS A 104 14.78 -4.01 -9.87
N GLY A 105 13.45 -4.06 -9.93
CA GLY A 105 12.71 -5.00 -10.79
C GLY A 105 12.72 -6.45 -10.32
N VAL A 106 13.08 -6.71 -9.07
CA VAL A 106 13.08 -8.04 -8.43
C VAL A 106 12.16 -8.00 -7.20
N VAL A 107 11.43 -9.08 -6.96
CA VAL A 107 10.62 -9.23 -5.75
C VAL A 107 11.53 -9.35 -4.53
N ALA A 108 11.51 -8.34 -3.66
CA ALA A 108 12.19 -8.36 -2.37
C ALA A 108 11.37 -9.10 -1.28
N GLY A 109 10.07 -9.19 -1.46
CA GLY A 109 9.16 -9.91 -0.60
C GLY A 109 7.71 -9.49 -0.79
N ARG A 110 6.84 -9.99 0.08
CA ARG A 110 5.38 -9.71 0.02
C ARG A 110 4.78 -9.70 1.42
N TYR A 111 3.67 -9.01 1.56
CA TYR A 111 2.77 -9.08 2.70
C TYR A 111 1.37 -9.42 2.22
N ARG A 112 0.73 -10.43 2.80
CA ARG A 112 -0.68 -10.80 2.55
C ARG A 112 -1.56 -10.24 3.65
N LYS A 113 -2.66 -9.60 3.27
CA LYS A 113 -3.63 -9.03 4.21
C LYS A 113 -4.08 -10.05 5.24
N MET A 114 -3.97 -9.70 6.52
CA MET A 114 -4.29 -10.62 7.63
C MET A 114 -5.75 -10.49 8.08
N ASN A 115 -6.30 -9.28 8.02
CA ASN A 115 -7.66 -9.00 8.49
C ASN A 115 -8.55 -8.68 7.28
N LEU A 116 -9.27 -9.69 6.81
CA LEU A 116 -10.14 -9.58 5.66
C LEU A 116 -11.45 -8.87 6.00
N LEU A 117 -12.01 -8.12 5.05
CA LEU A 117 -13.37 -7.61 5.13
C LEU A 117 -14.38 -8.73 4.88
N HIS A 118 -15.60 -8.57 5.41
CA HIS A 118 -16.69 -9.53 5.13
C HIS A 118 -16.93 -9.76 3.62
N GLY A 119 -16.68 -8.75 2.78
CA GLY A 119 -16.80 -8.86 1.32
C GLY A 119 -15.60 -9.51 0.63
N GLU A 120 -14.56 -9.90 1.34
CA GLU A 120 -13.34 -10.56 0.84
C GLU A 120 -13.33 -12.08 1.07
N GLY A 121 -14.49 -12.71 1.13
CA GLY A 121 -14.61 -14.15 1.43
C GLY A 121 -13.98 -15.09 0.40
N ALA A 122 -13.58 -14.59 -0.77
CA ALA A 122 -12.83 -15.37 -1.76
C ALA A 122 -11.32 -15.44 -1.44
N PHE A 123 -10.81 -14.56 -0.58
CA PHE A 123 -9.39 -14.50 -0.20
C PHE A 123 -9.12 -15.26 1.08
N GLU A 124 -7.90 -15.78 1.19
CA GLU A 124 -7.37 -16.30 2.45
C GLU A 124 -6.53 -15.23 3.17
N ALA A 125 -6.57 -15.27 4.50
CA ALA A 125 -5.78 -14.38 5.34
C ALA A 125 -4.30 -14.77 5.31
N GLY A 126 -3.43 -13.74 5.26
CA GLY A 126 -2.01 -13.90 5.49
C GLY A 126 -1.69 -14.28 6.93
N VAL A 127 -0.52 -14.85 7.17
CA VAL A 127 -0.05 -15.26 8.50
C VAL A 127 1.26 -14.61 8.91
N ASP A 128 2.04 -14.11 7.94
CA ASP A 128 3.37 -13.57 8.15
C ASP A 128 3.37 -12.03 8.23
N THR A 129 4.28 -11.50 9.03
CA THR A 129 4.51 -10.06 9.15
C THR A 129 5.98 -9.75 8.80
N PRO A 130 6.36 -9.79 7.52
CA PRO A 130 7.72 -9.48 7.11
C PRO A 130 8.05 -8.00 7.34
N LEU A 131 9.33 -7.73 7.66
CA LEU A 131 9.88 -6.39 7.64
C LEU A 131 10.76 -6.19 6.40
N PHE A 132 10.77 -4.96 5.96
CA PHE A 132 11.60 -4.48 4.87
C PHE A 132 12.46 -3.31 5.35
N GLU A 133 13.53 -3.00 4.63
CA GLU A 133 14.39 -1.88 4.96
C GLU A 133 14.84 -1.16 3.68
N ILE A 134 14.85 0.17 3.74
CA ILE A 134 15.43 1.04 2.73
C ILE A 134 16.22 2.16 3.38
N ASP A 135 17.52 2.28 3.08
CA ASP A 135 18.43 3.32 3.59
C ASP A 135 18.46 3.47 5.13
N GLY A 136 18.16 2.38 5.87
CA GLY A 136 18.06 2.33 7.32
C GLY A 136 16.67 2.63 7.89
N LEU A 137 15.68 2.88 7.03
CA LEU A 137 14.26 2.95 7.43
C LEU A 137 13.66 1.54 7.37
N ARG A 138 13.41 0.93 8.54
CA ARG A 138 12.72 -0.36 8.64
C ARG A 138 11.22 -0.13 8.66
N PHE A 139 10.47 -0.89 7.87
CA PHE A 139 9.03 -0.78 7.80
C PHE A 139 8.35 -2.14 7.65
N GLY A 140 7.11 -2.22 8.12
CA GLY A 140 6.20 -3.31 7.83
C GLY A 140 4.99 -2.81 7.07
N ILE A 141 4.12 -3.71 6.63
CA ILE A 141 2.94 -3.40 5.84
C ILE A 141 1.69 -3.80 6.62
N ASN A 142 0.66 -2.95 6.59
CA ASN A 142 -0.71 -3.27 6.99
C ASN A 142 -1.64 -2.83 5.86
N ILE A 143 -2.34 -3.74 5.20
CA ILE A 143 -3.23 -3.41 4.09
C ILE A 143 -4.59 -2.96 4.63
N CYS A 144 -4.95 -1.70 4.34
CA CYS A 144 -6.29 -1.11 4.51
C CYS A 144 -6.95 -1.50 5.85
N HIS A 145 -7.80 -2.52 5.85
CA HIS A 145 -8.57 -2.99 7.00
C HIS A 145 -7.71 -3.48 8.18
N ASP A 146 -6.48 -3.92 7.95
CA ASP A 146 -5.53 -4.29 9.00
C ASP A 146 -5.33 -3.16 10.01
N THR A 147 -5.41 -1.89 9.58
CA THR A 147 -5.23 -0.73 10.46
C THR A 147 -6.36 -0.55 11.49
N ASN A 148 -7.48 -1.25 11.35
CA ASN A 148 -8.53 -1.28 12.38
C ASN A 148 -8.18 -2.20 13.56
N PHE A 149 -7.17 -3.06 13.43
CA PHE A 149 -6.76 -4.04 14.42
C PHE A 149 -5.44 -3.63 15.09
N PRO A 150 -5.45 -3.26 16.38
CA PRO A 150 -4.24 -2.87 17.10
C PRO A 150 -3.12 -3.93 17.04
N GLU A 151 -3.50 -5.20 17.00
CA GLU A 151 -2.57 -6.34 16.97
C GLU A 151 -1.73 -6.36 15.69
N ALA A 152 -2.30 -5.95 14.54
CA ALA A 152 -1.57 -5.89 13.28
C ALA A 152 -0.45 -4.85 13.33
N ALA A 153 -0.74 -3.67 13.87
CA ALA A 153 0.25 -2.61 14.05
C ALA A 153 1.31 -2.97 15.11
N ARG A 154 0.91 -3.60 16.22
CA ARG A 154 1.84 -4.06 17.26
C ARG A 154 2.83 -5.08 16.73
N LYS A 155 2.40 -6.08 15.94
CA LYS A 155 3.31 -7.05 15.33
C LYS A 155 4.43 -6.37 14.55
N VAL A 156 4.10 -5.32 13.77
CA VAL A 156 5.08 -4.53 13.03
C VAL A 156 6.04 -3.80 13.98
N ALA A 157 5.53 -3.22 15.06
CA ALA A 157 6.33 -2.50 16.05
C ALA A 157 7.25 -3.43 16.83
N ASP A 158 6.75 -4.59 17.30
CA ASP A 158 7.49 -5.58 18.09
C ASP A 158 8.68 -6.17 17.32
N LEU A 159 8.59 -6.21 16.00
CA LEU A 159 9.69 -6.60 15.11
C LEU A 159 10.73 -5.49 14.90
N GLY A 160 10.49 -4.29 15.45
CA GLY A 160 11.43 -3.16 15.42
C GLY A 160 11.37 -2.33 14.15
N ALA A 161 10.21 -2.23 13.51
CA ALA A 161 9.97 -1.24 12.45
C ALA A 161 9.94 0.18 13.01
N ALA A 162 10.18 1.16 12.13
CA ALA A 162 9.99 2.59 12.41
C ALA A 162 8.72 3.14 11.71
N MET A 163 8.19 2.41 10.72
CA MET A 163 7.07 2.87 9.90
C MET A 163 6.15 1.72 9.50
N ILE A 164 4.85 2.01 9.43
CA ILE A 164 3.85 1.19 8.77
C ILE A 164 3.59 1.78 7.37
N VAL A 165 3.62 0.96 6.33
CA VAL A 165 3.12 1.30 4.99
C VAL A 165 1.75 0.69 4.82
N CYS A 166 0.77 1.51 4.41
CA CYS A 166 -0.63 1.12 4.32
C CYS A 166 -1.20 1.32 2.92
N PRO A 167 -1.04 0.34 2.01
CA PRO A 167 -1.86 0.28 0.79
C PRO A 167 -3.33 0.18 1.15
N ALA A 168 -4.19 1.01 0.56
CA ALA A 168 -5.62 1.01 0.83
C ALA A 168 -6.44 1.19 -0.46
N ASN A 169 -7.69 0.70 -0.43
CA ASN A 169 -8.71 0.99 -1.43
C ASN A 169 -10.03 1.25 -0.72
N ASN A 170 -10.35 2.53 -0.55
CA ASN A 170 -11.54 2.97 0.15
C ASN A 170 -12.69 3.33 -0.80
N MET A 171 -12.83 2.60 -1.91
CA MET A 171 -13.96 2.72 -2.83
C MET A 171 -15.25 2.18 -2.18
N MET A 172 -16.08 3.06 -1.68
CA MET A 172 -17.29 2.75 -0.89
C MET A 172 -18.55 3.31 -1.55
N ARG A 173 -19.74 2.84 -1.12
CA ARG A 173 -20.99 3.55 -1.42
C ARG A 173 -20.89 4.99 -0.90
N ARG A 174 -21.44 5.95 -1.66
CA ARG A 174 -21.28 7.39 -1.39
C ARG A 174 -21.59 7.77 0.06
N GLU A 175 -22.71 7.31 0.61
CA GLU A 175 -23.11 7.67 1.97
C GLU A 175 -22.07 7.20 3.01
N LYS A 176 -21.50 6.03 2.80
CA LYS A 176 -20.45 5.48 3.66
C LYS A 176 -19.13 6.23 3.46
N ALA A 177 -18.76 6.53 2.23
CA ALA A 177 -17.54 7.26 1.91
C ALA A 177 -17.51 8.65 2.53
N GLU A 178 -18.66 9.37 2.56
CA GLU A 178 -18.79 10.68 3.21
C GLU A 178 -18.50 10.64 4.72
N ILE A 179 -18.91 9.57 5.40
CA ILE A 179 -18.65 9.39 6.84
C ILE A 179 -17.19 9.00 7.07
N PHE A 180 -16.65 8.11 6.24
CA PHE A 180 -15.34 7.51 6.48
C PHE A 180 -14.16 8.35 6.00
N LYS A 181 -14.34 9.31 5.08
CA LYS A 181 -13.24 10.13 4.58
C LYS A 181 -12.42 10.81 5.68
N ASP A 182 -13.06 11.22 6.77
CA ASP A 182 -12.39 11.84 7.92
C ASP A 182 -11.97 10.81 8.99
N LEU A 183 -12.56 9.61 8.98
CA LEU A 183 -12.30 8.57 9.97
C LEU A 183 -11.07 7.72 9.64
N HIS A 184 -10.70 7.58 8.37
CA HIS A 184 -9.57 6.74 7.98
C HIS A 184 -8.27 7.16 8.69
N ASN A 185 -7.92 8.44 8.61
CA ASN A 185 -6.71 8.95 9.26
C ASN A 185 -6.82 9.01 10.78
N ALA A 186 -8.02 9.16 11.33
CA ALA A 186 -8.24 9.05 12.78
C ALA A 186 -7.87 7.65 13.30
N LYS A 187 -8.31 6.58 12.59
CA LYS A 187 -7.97 5.19 12.92
C LYS A 187 -6.49 4.87 12.74
N ARG A 188 -5.90 5.30 11.62
CA ARG A 188 -4.47 5.18 11.36
C ARG A 188 -3.65 5.91 12.44
N GLY A 189 -4.09 7.09 12.87
CA GLY A 189 -3.47 7.85 13.96
C GLY A 189 -3.55 7.17 15.33
N GLU A 190 -4.62 6.42 15.62
CA GLU A 190 -4.67 5.56 16.82
C GLU A 190 -3.52 4.54 16.80
N ARG A 191 -3.31 3.86 15.66
CA ARG A 191 -2.20 2.89 15.49
C ARG A 191 -0.83 3.53 15.69
N CYS A 192 -0.62 4.72 15.14
CA CYS A 192 0.62 5.47 15.35
C CYS A 192 0.86 5.75 16.84
N ARG A 193 -0.14 6.26 17.56
CA ARG A 193 -0.01 6.56 19.00
C ARG A 193 0.26 5.34 19.85
N GLU A 194 -0.37 4.20 19.53
CA GLU A 194 -0.22 2.95 20.27
C GLU A 194 1.15 2.30 20.08
N THR A 195 1.77 2.50 18.93
CA THR A 195 3.01 1.82 18.54
C THR A 195 4.23 2.73 18.50
N GLY A 196 4.03 4.03 18.44
CA GLY A 196 5.13 4.99 18.21
C GLY A 196 5.67 4.97 16.77
N LEU A 197 4.97 4.34 15.82
CA LEU A 197 5.42 4.23 14.44
C LEU A 197 4.89 5.39 13.58
N TRP A 198 5.67 5.74 12.56
CA TRP A 198 5.18 6.52 11.42
C TRP A 198 4.18 5.68 10.61
N LEU A 199 3.29 6.34 9.87
CA LEU A 199 2.43 5.67 8.92
C LEU A 199 2.39 6.44 7.60
N LEU A 200 2.62 5.72 6.49
CA LEU A 200 2.47 6.17 5.12
C LEU A 200 1.30 5.42 4.48
N SER A 201 0.25 6.11 4.04
CA SER A 201 -0.86 5.46 3.33
C SER A 201 -0.94 5.90 1.88
N ALA A 202 -1.28 4.97 0.99
CA ALA A 202 -1.64 5.19 -0.41
C ALA A 202 -3.07 4.71 -0.65
N ASP A 203 -3.89 5.47 -1.37
CA ASP A 203 -5.30 5.17 -1.56
C ASP A 203 -5.76 5.49 -2.99
N VAL A 204 -6.88 4.93 -3.40
CA VAL A 204 -7.53 5.27 -4.66
C VAL A 204 -8.40 6.50 -4.52
N THR A 205 -8.72 7.13 -5.66
CA THR A 205 -9.69 8.24 -5.75
C THR A 205 -10.52 8.12 -7.01
N GLY A 206 -11.71 8.73 -7.01
CA GLY A 206 -12.63 8.73 -8.14
C GLY A 206 -14.00 8.15 -7.82
N GLU A 207 -14.82 8.05 -8.85
CA GLU A 207 -16.20 7.57 -8.74
C GLU A 207 -16.48 6.46 -9.74
N ARG A 208 -17.26 5.45 -9.35
CA ARG A 208 -17.85 4.46 -10.25
C ARG A 208 -19.09 3.79 -9.65
N GLU A 209 -20.09 3.56 -10.45
CA GLU A 209 -21.26 2.73 -10.09
C GLU A 209 -21.89 3.11 -8.72
N GLY A 210 -22.03 4.42 -8.44
CA GLY A 210 -22.56 4.93 -7.18
C GLY A 210 -21.63 4.78 -5.97
N ARG A 211 -20.37 4.41 -6.20
CA ARG A 211 -19.31 4.40 -5.22
C ARG A 211 -18.37 5.58 -5.43
N ILE A 212 -17.71 6.01 -4.38
CA ILE A 212 -16.68 7.04 -4.42
C ILE A 212 -15.52 6.64 -3.50
N ALA A 213 -14.31 7.00 -3.91
CA ALA A 213 -13.12 7.01 -3.07
C ALA A 213 -12.58 8.43 -2.98
N TRP A 214 -12.43 8.92 -1.77
CA TRP A 214 -11.86 10.24 -1.49
C TRP A 214 -10.33 10.21 -1.34
N GLY A 215 -9.70 9.07 -1.20
CA GLY A 215 -8.43 8.84 -0.55
C GLY A 215 -8.71 8.46 0.90
N PRO A 216 -8.02 8.97 1.95
CA PRO A 216 -6.91 9.92 1.92
C PRO A 216 -5.54 9.24 1.82
N THR A 217 -4.68 9.75 0.95
CA THR A 217 -3.24 9.43 0.95
C THR A 217 -2.53 10.40 1.88
N ALA A 218 -1.82 9.88 2.89
CA ALA A 218 -1.31 10.71 3.97
C ALA A 218 -0.04 10.13 4.62
N VAL A 219 0.70 11.02 5.31
CA VAL A 219 1.73 10.66 6.28
C VAL A 219 1.28 11.09 7.66
N LEU A 220 1.36 10.16 8.62
CA LEU A 220 1.05 10.39 10.02
C LEU A 220 2.30 10.22 10.88
N SER A 221 2.47 11.12 11.85
CA SER A 221 3.54 11.06 12.84
C SER A 221 3.31 9.93 13.86
N PRO A 222 4.34 9.54 14.64
CA PRO A 222 4.18 8.65 15.80
C PRO A 222 3.16 9.13 16.83
N GLN A 223 2.85 10.43 16.88
CA GLN A 223 1.81 11.02 17.73
C GLN A 223 0.41 10.95 17.11
N GLY A 224 0.29 10.33 15.91
CA GLY A 224 -0.97 10.17 15.19
C GLY A 224 -1.48 11.45 14.53
N GLN A 225 -0.62 12.44 14.33
CA GLN A 225 -0.95 13.68 13.64
C GLN A 225 -0.74 13.50 12.14
N VAL A 226 -1.69 13.94 11.33
CA VAL A 226 -1.51 14.04 9.86
C VAL A 226 -0.56 15.20 9.57
N LEU A 227 0.65 14.88 9.09
CA LEU A 227 1.67 15.88 8.75
C LEU A 227 1.63 16.29 7.27
N ALA A 228 1.19 15.38 6.41
CA ALA A 228 0.96 15.66 4.99
C ALA A 228 -0.19 14.79 4.48
N GLN A 229 -1.00 15.34 3.61
CA GLN A 229 -2.11 14.66 2.95
C GLN A 229 -2.37 15.30 1.59
N LEU A 230 -2.67 14.49 0.59
CA LEU A 230 -3.14 14.99 -0.70
C LEU A 230 -4.58 15.52 -0.61
N PRO A 231 -4.98 16.44 -1.50
CA PRO A 231 -6.38 16.85 -1.62
C PRO A 231 -7.27 15.61 -1.84
N LEU A 232 -8.41 15.58 -1.13
CA LEU A 232 -9.37 14.51 -1.31
C LEU A 232 -9.99 14.54 -2.70
N GLY A 233 -10.13 13.37 -3.32
CA GLY A 233 -10.78 13.25 -4.63
C GLY A 233 -9.87 13.55 -5.84
N GLU A 234 -8.60 13.93 -5.62
CA GLU A 234 -7.66 14.29 -6.69
C GLU A 234 -6.51 13.30 -6.78
N PRO A 235 -6.19 12.74 -7.97
CA PRO A 235 -4.96 11.95 -8.13
C PRO A 235 -3.71 12.79 -7.85
N GLY A 236 -2.67 12.14 -7.30
CA GLY A 236 -1.42 12.84 -7.02
C GLY A 236 -0.35 11.96 -6.40
N LEU A 237 0.83 12.54 -6.19
CA LEU A 237 1.97 11.90 -5.54
C LEU A 237 2.38 12.71 -4.30
N LEU A 238 2.21 12.11 -3.13
CA LEU A 238 2.68 12.67 -1.86
C LEU A 238 4.16 12.31 -1.69
N ILE A 239 4.97 13.29 -1.30
CA ILE A 239 6.39 13.12 -0.98
C ILE A 239 6.63 13.62 0.44
N PHE A 240 7.37 12.84 1.23
CA PHE A 240 7.69 13.21 2.61
C PHE A 240 9.03 12.62 3.07
N ASP A 241 9.74 13.34 3.93
CA ASP A 241 11.01 12.91 4.50
C ASP A 241 10.79 12.31 5.90
N ILE A 242 10.90 10.99 6.03
CA ILE A 242 10.78 10.29 7.32
C ILE A 242 12.13 10.34 8.04
N PRO A 243 12.20 10.89 9.27
CA PRO A 243 13.44 10.87 10.07
C PRO A 243 13.84 9.44 10.42
N VAL A 244 15.15 9.14 10.31
CA VAL A 244 15.73 7.86 10.72
C VAL A 244 16.71 8.11 11.86
N SER A 245 16.52 7.39 12.98
CA SER A 245 17.47 7.44 14.10
C SER A 245 18.75 6.70 13.76
N GLU A 246 19.91 7.27 14.09
CA GLU A 246 21.22 6.64 13.86
C GLU A 246 21.46 5.38 14.73
N ASN A 247 20.58 5.10 15.69
CA ASN A 247 20.74 4.02 16.68
C ASN A 247 20.12 2.66 16.30
N ALA A 248 19.71 2.44 15.05
CA ALA A 248 19.11 1.16 14.62
C ALA A 248 20.14 0.07 14.26
N ARG A 249 21.42 0.22 14.66
CA ARG A 249 22.48 -0.80 14.51
C ARG A 249 22.98 -1.20 15.89
N GLN A 250 22.22 -2.03 16.59
CA GLN A 250 22.76 -2.93 17.65
C GLN A 250 22.05 -4.26 17.57
#